data_aea4fd2ed217522df49839a86adabd28
#
_entry.id   aea4fd2ed217522df49839a86adabd28
#
_cell.length_a   1.000
_cell.length_b   1.000
_cell.length_c   1.000
_cell.angle_alpha   90.00
_cell.angle_beta   90.00
_cell.angle_gamma   90.00
#
_symmetry.space_group_name_H-M   'P 1'
#
loop_
_entity.id
_entity.type
_entity.pdbx_description
1 polymer ?
#
loop_
_entity_poly.entity_id
_entity_poly.type
_entity_poly.pdbx_seq_one_letter_code
_entity_poly.pdbx_strand_id
1 'polypeptide(L)'
;MKHDLKTREDVSKLVHHFYEKIRQNKDIGHFFNESILDWDDHLEKLTDFWETNLFFKQKYKGNPKLAHQRVDKHFNGSIEQKHFGIWLNLWFETIDQYFEGELADRAKNNARKMASHIFMNIYMDRNTIC
;
A
#
# COMPACT_ATOMS: atom_id res chain seq x y z
N MET A 1 -14.30 -21.00 5.91
CA MET A 1 -13.14 -20.81 6.81
C MET A 1 -12.04 -20.11 6.04
N LYS A 2 -11.46 -19.08 6.64
CA LYS A 2 -10.37 -18.31 6.02
C LYS A 2 -9.07 -19.10 6.15
N HIS A 3 -8.22 -19.01 5.14
CA HIS A 3 -6.86 -19.55 5.21
C HIS A 3 -5.84 -18.41 5.18
N ASP A 4 -4.58 -18.74 5.40
CA ASP A 4 -3.50 -17.76 5.36
C ASP A 4 -3.14 -17.42 3.89
N LEU A 5 -2.36 -16.36 3.72
CA LEU A 5 -1.77 -16.00 2.44
C LEU A 5 -0.71 -17.05 2.09
N LYS A 6 -0.90 -17.80 1.00
CA LYS A 6 -0.01 -18.91 0.63
C LYS A 6 0.58 -18.78 -0.75
N THR A 7 -0.13 -18.15 -1.68
CA THR A 7 0.25 -18.14 -3.09
C THR A 7 0.22 -16.71 -3.63
N ARG A 8 0.80 -16.54 -4.83
CA ARG A 8 0.70 -15.27 -5.55
C ARG A 8 -0.74 -14.91 -5.84
N GLU A 9 -1.58 -15.89 -6.14
CA GLU A 9 -3.01 -15.66 -6.38
C GLU A 9 -3.70 -15.08 -5.15
N ASP A 10 -3.33 -15.55 -3.96
CA ASP A 10 -3.85 -14.99 -2.70
C ASP A 10 -3.45 -13.54 -2.55
N VAL A 11 -2.18 -13.23 -2.81
CA VAL A 11 -1.67 -11.86 -2.74
C VAL A 11 -2.37 -10.97 -3.77
N SER A 12 -2.53 -11.46 -4.98
CA SER A 12 -3.21 -10.73 -6.05
C SER A 12 -4.67 -10.42 -5.66
N LYS A 13 -5.37 -11.41 -5.11
CA LYS A 13 -6.75 -11.23 -4.63
C LYS A 13 -6.81 -10.14 -3.56
N LEU A 14 -5.91 -10.18 -2.59
CA LEU A 14 -5.85 -9.18 -1.53
C LEU A 14 -5.62 -7.79 -2.10
N VAL A 15 -4.63 -7.65 -2.97
CA VAL A 15 -4.25 -6.36 -3.58
C VAL A 15 -5.42 -5.79 -4.39
N HIS A 16 -6.08 -6.62 -5.21
CA HIS A 16 -7.18 -6.17 -6.04
C HIS A 16 -8.37 -5.70 -5.20
N HIS A 17 -8.77 -6.46 -4.20
CA HIS A 17 -9.89 -6.08 -3.32
C HIS A 17 -9.58 -4.83 -2.52
N PHE A 18 -8.34 -4.71 -2.05
CA PHE A 18 -7.91 -3.54 -1.31
C PHE A 18 -7.99 -2.27 -2.16
N TYR A 19 -7.47 -2.31 -3.38
CA TYR A 19 -7.47 -1.12 -4.24
C TYR A 19 -8.85 -0.77 -4.79
N GLU A 20 -9.78 -1.73 -4.87
CA GLU A 20 -11.18 -1.39 -5.13
C GLU A 20 -11.71 -0.46 -4.05
N LYS A 21 -11.43 -0.77 -2.78
CA LYS A 21 -11.84 0.08 -1.65
C LYS A 21 -11.14 1.43 -1.66
N ILE A 22 -9.83 1.42 -1.91
CA ILE A 22 -9.02 2.65 -1.97
C ILE A 22 -9.57 3.61 -3.03
N ARG A 23 -9.84 3.11 -4.23
CA ARG A 23 -10.28 3.95 -5.35
C ARG A 23 -11.64 4.61 -5.10
N GLN A 24 -12.46 4.00 -4.26
CA GLN A 24 -13.80 4.51 -3.93
C GLN A 24 -13.81 5.35 -2.67
N ASN A 25 -12.71 5.43 -1.94
CA ASN A 25 -12.63 6.18 -0.69
C ASN A 25 -12.60 7.67 -0.97
N LYS A 26 -13.44 8.44 -0.26
CA LYS A 26 -13.59 9.88 -0.48
C LYS A 26 -12.35 10.69 -0.12
N ASP A 27 -11.60 10.22 0.86
CA ASP A 27 -10.50 10.98 1.43
C ASP A 27 -9.18 10.73 0.75
N ILE A 28 -8.95 9.51 0.26
CA ILE A 28 -7.65 9.12 -0.31
C ILE A 28 -7.71 8.63 -1.75
N GLY A 29 -8.88 8.31 -2.27
CA GLY A 29 -9.02 7.77 -3.62
C GLY A 29 -8.38 8.65 -4.70
N HIS A 30 -8.52 9.96 -4.57
CA HIS A 30 -8.00 10.90 -5.57
C HIS A 30 -6.47 10.85 -5.69
N PHE A 31 -5.75 10.61 -4.58
CA PHE A 31 -4.29 10.48 -4.64
C PHE A 31 -3.86 9.34 -5.58
N PHE A 32 -4.63 8.27 -5.59
CA PHE A 32 -4.33 7.10 -6.41
C PHE A 32 -4.89 7.25 -7.82
N ASN A 33 -6.15 7.67 -7.95
CA ASN A 33 -6.83 7.74 -9.24
C ASN A 33 -6.18 8.76 -10.18
N GLU A 34 -5.66 9.86 -9.65
CA GLU A 34 -4.99 10.88 -10.46
C GLU A 34 -3.53 10.53 -10.77
N SER A 35 -2.90 9.71 -9.93
CA SER A 35 -1.48 9.37 -10.07
C SER A 35 -1.25 8.10 -10.89
N ILE A 36 -2.20 7.18 -10.91
CA ILE A 36 -2.06 5.88 -11.56
C ILE A 36 -2.85 5.88 -12.85
N LEU A 37 -2.14 5.78 -13.98
CA LEU A 37 -2.74 5.79 -15.30
C LEU A 37 -3.03 4.38 -15.82
N ASP A 38 -2.20 3.41 -15.44
CA ASP A 38 -2.36 2.00 -15.85
C ASP A 38 -2.56 1.15 -14.60
N TRP A 39 -3.80 0.90 -14.25
CA TRP A 39 -4.12 0.14 -13.05
C TRP A 39 -3.72 -1.32 -13.13
N ASP A 40 -3.82 -1.94 -14.30
CA ASP A 40 -3.42 -3.34 -14.45
C ASP A 40 -1.93 -3.51 -14.16
N ASP A 41 -1.10 -2.65 -14.72
CA ASP A 41 0.34 -2.66 -14.48
C ASP A 41 0.65 -2.36 -13.00
N HIS A 42 -0.03 -1.39 -12.43
CA HIS A 42 0.18 -1.00 -11.03
C HIS A 42 -0.15 -2.13 -10.07
N LEU A 43 -1.30 -2.79 -10.27
CA LEU A 43 -1.71 -3.91 -9.43
C LEU A 43 -0.76 -5.09 -9.55
N GLU A 44 -0.22 -5.33 -10.76
CA GLU A 44 0.80 -6.36 -10.96
C GLU A 44 2.07 -6.05 -10.16
N LYS A 45 2.54 -4.81 -10.21
CA LYS A 45 3.70 -4.36 -9.44
C LYS A 45 3.50 -4.46 -7.94
N LEU A 46 2.31 -4.14 -7.45
CA LEU A 46 1.98 -4.26 -6.04
C LEU A 46 1.88 -5.70 -5.59
N THR A 47 1.38 -6.57 -6.45
CA THR A 47 1.38 -8.00 -6.20
C THR A 47 2.81 -8.51 -6.09
N ASP A 48 3.71 -8.08 -6.99
CA ASP A 48 5.14 -8.40 -6.92
C ASP A 48 5.75 -7.90 -5.62
N PHE A 49 5.43 -6.68 -5.22
CA PHE A 49 5.94 -6.10 -3.98
C PHE A 49 5.56 -6.95 -2.76
N TRP A 50 4.30 -7.29 -2.64
CA TRP A 50 3.82 -8.05 -1.47
C TRP A 50 4.28 -9.51 -1.52
N GLU A 51 4.39 -10.11 -2.71
CA GLU A 51 4.96 -11.45 -2.83
C GLU A 51 6.42 -11.45 -2.37
N THR A 52 7.20 -10.45 -2.79
CA THR A 52 8.58 -10.28 -2.33
C THR A 52 8.64 -10.12 -0.82
N ASN A 53 7.77 -9.28 -0.28
CA ASN A 53 7.73 -8.95 1.15
C ASN A 53 7.36 -10.16 2.02
N LEU A 54 6.36 -10.93 1.60
CA LEU A 54 5.81 -12.01 2.42
C LEU A 54 6.50 -13.34 2.19
N PHE A 55 6.93 -13.63 0.97
CA PHE A 55 7.52 -14.94 0.61
C PHE A 55 9.01 -14.87 0.36
N PHE A 56 9.62 -13.70 0.52
CA PHE A 56 11.06 -13.49 0.31
C PHE A 56 11.52 -13.81 -1.12
N LYS A 57 10.64 -13.59 -2.10
CA LYS A 57 10.97 -13.74 -3.52
C LYS A 57 11.29 -12.36 -4.10
N GLN A 58 12.38 -12.27 -4.86
CA GLN A 58 12.81 -10.96 -5.39
C GLN A 58 12.10 -10.64 -6.70
N LYS A 59 10.89 -10.15 -6.61
CA LYS A 59 10.06 -9.78 -7.76
C LYS A 59 9.95 -8.27 -7.96
N TYR A 60 9.87 -7.52 -6.85
CA TYR A 60 9.68 -6.08 -6.91
C TYR A 60 11.02 -5.35 -6.98
N LYS A 61 11.13 -4.40 -7.91
CA LYS A 61 12.37 -3.62 -8.13
C LYS A 61 12.17 -2.11 -7.99
N GLY A 62 11.00 -1.67 -7.56
CA GLY A 62 10.70 -0.25 -7.43
C GLY A 62 11.17 0.35 -6.10
N ASN A 63 10.91 1.64 -5.92
CA ASN A 63 11.21 2.37 -4.71
C ASN A 63 9.94 3.03 -4.17
N PRO A 64 9.24 2.38 -3.20
CA PRO A 64 7.99 2.92 -2.66
C PRO A 64 8.15 4.28 -2.00
N LYS A 65 9.26 4.53 -1.33
CA LYS A 65 9.51 5.83 -0.67
C LYS A 65 9.52 6.96 -1.68
N LEU A 66 10.28 6.78 -2.76
CA LEU A 66 10.40 7.81 -3.79
C LEU A 66 9.06 8.04 -4.51
N ALA A 67 8.35 6.95 -4.82
CA ALA A 67 7.05 7.05 -5.46
C ALA A 67 6.06 7.85 -4.61
N HIS A 68 6.01 7.60 -3.31
CA HIS A 68 5.11 8.30 -2.40
C HIS A 68 5.52 9.76 -2.21
N GLN A 69 6.81 10.07 -2.20
CA GLN A 69 7.29 11.44 -2.14
C GLN A 69 6.89 12.22 -3.38
N ARG A 70 6.94 11.60 -4.57
CA ARG A 70 6.51 12.23 -5.82
C ARG A 70 5.02 12.53 -5.81
N VAL A 71 4.20 11.63 -5.29
CA VAL A 71 2.76 11.85 -5.18
C VAL A 71 2.48 13.02 -4.23
N ASP A 72 3.15 13.06 -3.07
CA ASP A 72 2.99 14.16 -2.12
C ASP A 72 3.32 15.51 -2.75
N LYS A 73 4.41 15.58 -3.52
CA LYS A 73 4.79 16.83 -4.22
C LYS A 73 3.78 17.22 -5.26
N HIS A 74 3.24 16.25 -6.01
CA HIS A 74 2.21 16.50 -7.00
C HIS A 74 0.97 17.15 -6.39
N PHE A 75 0.60 16.76 -5.17
CA PHE A 75 -0.54 17.31 -4.43
C PHE A 75 -0.15 18.44 -3.46
N ASN A 76 0.99 19.07 -3.70
CA ASN A 76 1.46 20.23 -2.93
C ASN A 76 1.62 19.94 -1.44
N GLY A 77 2.11 18.75 -1.09
CA GLY A 77 2.35 18.38 0.29
C GLY A 77 1.08 18.13 1.08
N SER A 78 -0.01 17.74 0.44
CA SER A 78 -1.31 17.56 1.10
C SER A 78 -1.51 16.18 1.72
N ILE A 79 -0.57 15.24 1.54
CA ILE A 79 -0.66 13.93 2.17
C ILE A 79 -0.34 14.07 3.65
N GLU A 80 -1.28 13.65 4.51
CA GLU A 80 -1.18 13.78 5.96
C GLU A 80 -1.22 12.42 6.62
N GLN A 81 -0.86 12.38 7.92
CA GLN A 81 -0.88 11.15 8.71
C GLN A 81 -2.24 10.45 8.67
N LYS A 82 -3.33 11.23 8.68
CA LYS A 82 -4.69 10.66 8.62
C LYS A 82 -4.91 9.84 7.35
N HIS A 83 -4.27 10.21 6.24
CA HIS A 83 -4.38 9.47 4.98
C HIS A 83 -3.76 8.08 5.09
N PHE A 84 -2.62 7.97 5.76
CA PHE A 84 -2.00 6.67 6.04
C PHE A 84 -2.83 5.84 6.99
N GLY A 85 -3.50 6.48 7.96
CA GLY A 85 -4.43 5.80 8.86
C GLY A 85 -5.59 5.16 8.12
N ILE A 86 -6.18 5.89 7.17
CA ILE A 86 -7.27 5.38 6.33
C ILE A 86 -6.78 4.21 5.51
N TRP A 87 -5.60 4.35 4.88
CA TRP A 87 -4.98 3.30 4.07
C TRP A 87 -4.77 2.02 4.89
N LEU A 88 -4.21 2.16 6.08
CA LEU A 88 -3.97 1.02 6.98
C LEU A 88 -5.26 0.35 7.42
N ASN A 89 -6.28 1.13 7.77
CA ASN A 89 -7.56 0.57 8.19
C ASN A 89 -8.21 -0.25 7.07
N LEU A 90 -8.15 0.24 5.85
CA LEU A 90 -8.69 -0.49 4.70
C LEU A 90 -7.88 -1.76 4.40
N TRP A 91 -6.56 -1.69 4.56
CA TRP A 91 -5.69 -2.87 4.40
C TRP A 91 -6.03 -3.95 5.42
N PHE A 92 -6.14 -3.57 6.70
CA PHE A 92 -6.48 -4.49 7.77
C PHE A 92 -7.86 -5.10 7.56
N GLU A 93 -8.84 -4.27 7.20
CA GLU A 93 -10.19 -4.72 6.91
C GLU A 93 -10.22 -5.75 5.79
N THR A 94 -9.49 -5.48 4.71
CA THR A 94 -9.45 -6.38 3.57
C THR A 94 -8.79 -7.71 3.93
N ILE A 95 -7.68 -7.67 4.66
CA ILE A 95 -7.02 -8.89 5.12
C ILE A 95 -7.97 -9.70 5.98
N ASP A 96 -8.60 -9.07 6.98
CA ASP A 96 -9.51 -9.77 7.89
C ASP A 96 -10.72 -10.35 7.18
N GLN A 97 -11.14 -9.73 6.08
CA GLN A 97 -12.28 -10.20 5.32
C GLN A 97 -11.99 -11.54 4.61
N TYR A 98 -10.77 -11.74 4.14
CA TYR A 98 -10.44 -12.87 3.28
C TYR A 98 -9.42 -13.85 3.85
N PHE A 99 -8.58 -13.44 4.79
CA PHE A 99 -7.45 -14.24 5.25
C PHE A 99 -7.27 -14.19 6.77
N GLU A 100 -6.62 -15.23 7.31
CA GLU A 100 -6.18 -15.25 8.71
C GLU A 100 -4.96 -16.17 8.81
N GLY A 101 -4.02 -15.83 9.69
CA GLY A 101 -2.83 -16.63 9.92
C GLY A 101 -1.58 -15.80 10.08
N GLU A 102 -0.45 -16.49 10.13
CA GLU A 102 0.85 -15.87 10.37
C GLU A 102 1.24 -14.87 9.28
N LEU A 103 1.05 -15.22 8.02
CA LEU A 103 1.39 -14.32 6.91
C LEU A 103 0.39 -13.17 6.79
N ALA A 104 -0.89 -13.42 7.10
CA ALA A 104 -1.87 -12.33 7.19
C ALA A 104 -1.45 -11.31 8.25
N ASP A 105 -1.01 -11.79 9.42
CA ASP A 105 -0.52 -10.91 10.50
C ASP A 105 0.76 -10.18 10.07
N ARG A 106 1.64 -10.86 9.37
CA ARG A 106 2.87 -10.24 8.85
C ARG A 106 2.55 -9.13 7.86
N ALA A 107 1.58 -9.35 6.98
CA ALA A 107 1.14 -8.34 6.01
C ALA A 107 0.61 -7.10 6.73
N LYS A 108 -0.12 -7.26 7.83
CA LYS A 108 -0.60 -6.14 8.64
C LYS A 108 0.56 -5.39 9.29
N ASN A 109 1.46 -6.12 9.96
CA ASN A 109 2.57 -5.51 10.69
C ASN A 109 3.56 -4.82 9.76
N ASN A 110 3.85 -5.43 8.61
CA ASN A 110 4.76 -4.84 7.64
C ASN A 110 4.17 -3.59 7.00
N ALA A 111 2.86 -3.59 6.73
CA ALA A 111 2.18 -2.40 6.21
C ALA A 111 2.22 -1.26 7.21
N ARG A 112 2.02 -1.54 8.50
CA ARG A 112 2.07 -0.54 9.55
C ARG A 112 3.46 0.11 9.63
N LYS A 113 4.50 -0.72 9.63
CA LYS A 113 5.89 -0.23 9.67
C LYS A 113 6.22 0.58 8.43
N MET A 114 5.83 0.10 7.27
CA MET A 114 6.09 0.75 5.99
C MET A 114 5.37 2.09 5.90
N ALA A 115 4.11 2.15 6.31
CA ALA A 115 3.33 3.39 6.27
C ALA A 115 3.96 4.47 7.16
N SER A 116 4.35 4.11 8.39
CA SER A 116 5.03 5.04 9.29
C SER A 116 6.33 5.53 8.67
N HIS A 117 7.10 4.65 8.09
CA HIS A 117 8.39 4.97 7.49
C HIS A 117 8.24 5.89 6.29
N ILE A 118 7.28 5.61 5.42
CA ILE A 118 6.99 6.44 4.24
C ILE A 118 6.52 7.82 4.68
N PHE A 119 5.62 7.90 5.65
CA PHE A 119 5.12 9.17 6.16
C PHE A 119 6.26 10.02 6.73
N MET A 120 7.14 9.42 7.53
CA MET A 120 8.29 10.13 8.10
C MET A 120 9.22 10.67 7.01
N ASN A 121 9.47 9.88 5.96
CA ASN A 121 10.30 10.33 4.85
C ASN A 121 9.67 11.51 4.09
N ILE A 122 8.36 11.46 3.87
CA ILE A 122 7.64 12.57 3.24
C ILE A 122 7.74 13.83 4.09
N TYR A 123 7.52 13.70 5.39
CA TYR A 123 7.58 14.81 6.33
C TYR A 123 8.96 15.44 6.37
N MET A 124 10.00 14.62 6.44
CA MET A 124 11.38 15.10 6.45
C MET A 124 11.77 15.77 5.14
N ASP A 125 11.29 15.23 3.99
CA ASP A 125 11.53 15.81 2.69
C ASP A 125 10.95 17.23 2.60
N ARG A 126 9.74 17.44 3.13
CA ARG A 126 9.12 18.78 3.19
C ARG A 126 9.96 19.74 4.02
N ASN A 127 10.53 19.27 5.13
CA ASN A 127 11.25 20.12 6.07
C ASN A 127 12.68 20.44 5.62
N THR A 128 13.21 19.70 4.66
CA THR A 128 14.53 19.99 4.10
C THR A 128 14.49 21.01 2.97
N ILE A 129 13.31 21.39 2.51
CA ILE A 129 13.13 22.42 1.49
C ILE A 129 12.99 23.76 2.20
N CYS A 130 14.08 24.46 2.38
CA CYS A 130 14.08 25.79 2.98
C CYS A 130 14.26 26.83 1.90
#